data_a9b328cfa8ba891bb9e50ee0b09442a6
#
_entry.id   a9b328cfa8ba891bb9e50ee0b09442a6
#
_cell.length_a   1.000
_cell.length_b   1.000
_cell.length_c   1.000
_cell.angle_alpha   90.00
_cell.angle_beta   90.00
_cell.angle_gamma   90.00
#
_symmetry.space_group_name_H-M   'P 1'
#
loop_
_entity.id
_entity.type
_entity.pdbx_description
1 polymer ?
#
loop_
_entity_poly.entity_id
_entity_poly.type
_entity_poly.pdbx_seq_one_letter_code
_entity_poly.pdbx_strand_id
1 'polypeptide(L)'
;MKKTTIFFVAFLALLFYSLLSHETVLAKEQTTCPIMGGKIDKTFYVDHDGKRVYFCCAGCIDPFKKEPAKHIKKLEGEGVELAKVPAAKEKQKKQPKDDHDHTGHNH
;
A
#
# COMPACT_ATOMS: atom_id res chain seq x y z
N MET A 1 -36.47 -0.16 -41.29
CA MET A 1 -36.67 0.41 -39.94
C MET A 1 -36.49 -0.63 -38.82
N LYS A 2 -36.88 -1.87 -38.99
CA LYS A 2 -36.72 -2.90 -37.94
C LYS A 2 -35.27 -3.27 -37.65
N LYS A 3 -34.38 -3.21 -38.63
CA LYS A 3 -32.95 -3.55 -38.45
C LYS A 3 -32.16 -2.54 -37.61
N THR A 4 -32.48 -1.25 -37.74
CA THR A 4 -31.85 -0.16 -36.99
C THR A 4 -32.17 -0.23 -35.49
N THR A 5 -33.41 -0.58 -35.16
CA THR A 5 -33.89 -0.71 -33.78
C THR A 5 -33.14 -1.88 -33.05
N ILE A 6 -32.93 -2.99 -33.77
CA ILE A 6 -32.23 -4.15 -33.20
C ILE A 6 -30.77 -3.77 -32.85
N PHE A 7 -30.08 -3.02 -33.71
CA PHE A 7 -28.71 -2.56 -33.44
C PHE A 7 -28.64 -1.61 -32.24
N PHE A 8 -29.62 -0.72 -32.10
CA PHE A 8 -29.69 0.17 -30.93
C PHE A 8 -29.92 -0.58 -29.63
N VAL A 9 -30.82 -1.56 -29.63
CA VAL A 9 -31.07 -2.38 -28.43
C VAL A 9 -29.86 -3.22 -28.06
N ALA A 10 -29.18 -3.81 -29.05
CA ALA A 10 -27.96 -4.58 -28.83
C ALA A 10 -26.82 -3.70 -28.29
N PHE A 11 -26.68 -2.48 -28.81
CA PHE A 11 -25.66 -1.53 -28.36
C PHE A 11 -25.91 -1.04 -26.91
N LEU A 12 -27.17 -0.74 -26.58
CA LEU A 12 -27.55 -0.40 -25.21
C LEU A 12 -27.32 -1.56 -24.23
N ALA A 13 -27.60 -2.79 -24.64
CA ALA A 13 -27.36 -3.98 -23.82
C ALA A 13 -25.87 -4.19 -23.56
N LEU A 14 -25.00 -3.95 -24.55
CA LEU A 14 -23.54 -4.01 -24.37
C LEU A 14 -23.01 -2.93 -23.45
N LEU A 15 -23.54 -1.70 -23.54
CA LEU A 15 -23.19 -0.62 -22.62
C LEU A 15 -23.63 -0.93 -21.19
N PHE A 16 -24.82 -1.53 -21.02
CA PHE A 16 -25.34 -1.91 -19.71
C PHE A 16 -24.53 -3.05 -19.08
N TYR A 17 -24.08 -4.00 -19.91
CA TYR A 17 -23.23 -5.10 -19.46
C TYR A 17 -21.85 -4.62 -18.97
N SER A 18 -21.31 -3.57 -19.60
CA SER A 18 -20.03 -2.95 -19.21
C SER A 18 -20.08 -2.26 -17.84
N LEU A 19 -21.27 -1.80 -17.42
CA LEU A 19 -21.46 -1.16 -16.11
C LEU A 19 -21.60 -2.12 -14.94
N LEU A 20 -21.92 -3.40 -15.20
CA LEU A 20 -22.06 -4.42 -14.16
C LEU A 20 -20.75 -5.12 -13.81
N SER A 21 -19.68 -4.91 -14.58
CA SER A 21 -18.37 -5.52 -14.33
C SER A 21 -17.54 -4.72 -13.31
N HIS A 22 -18.17 -4.09 -12.34
CA HIS A 22 -17.47 -3.59 -11.16
C HIS A 22 -17.27 -4.78 -10.22
N GLU A 23 -16.22 -5.54 -10.49
CA GLU A 23 -15.68 -6.44 -9.49
C GLU A 23 -15.28 -5.57 -8.29
N THR A 24 -16.06 -5.66 -7.24
CA THR A 24 -15.65 -5.19 -5.93
C THR A 24 -14.48 -6.08 -5.50
N VAL A 25 -13.28 -5.68 -5.88
CA VAL A 25 -12.07 -6.22 -5.28
C VAL A 25 -12.19 -5.92 -3.80
N LEU A 26 -12.45 -6.94 -3.00
CA LEU A 26 -12.49 -6.84 -1.56
C LEU A 26 -11.08 -6.42 -1.12
N ALA A 27 -10.93 -5.14 -0.83
CA ALA A 27 -9.68 -4.53 -0.43
C ALA A 27 -9.18 -5.19 0.85
N LYS A 28 -8.07 -5.90 0.76
CA LYS A 28 -7.45 -6.60 1.87
C LYS A 28 -6.58 -5.63 2.66
N GLU A 29 -6.87 -5.47 3.94
CA GLU A 29 -6.00 -4.69 4.84
C GLU A 29 -4.58 -5.30 4.88
N GLN A 30 -3.57 -4.45 5.00
CA GLN A 30 -2.19 -4.91 5.12
C GLN A 30 -2.01 -5.72 6.42
N THR A 31 -1.52 -6.94 6.31
CA THR A 31 -1.25 -7.83 7.45
C THR A 31 0.21 -8.26 7.53
N THR A 32 0.95 -8.13 6.42
CA THR A 32 2.33 -8.60 6.29
C THR A 32 3.29 -7.45 5.92
N CYS A 33 4.52 -7.57 6.43
CA CYS A 33 5.60 -6.65 6.11
C CYS A 33 6.10 -6.87 4.69
N PRO A 34 6.22 -5.82 3.85
CA PRO A 34 6.67 -5.96 2.46
C PRO A 34 8.14 -6.33 2.32
N ILE A 35 8.93 -6.20 3.38
CA ILE A 35 10.37 -6.49 3.41
C ILE A 35 10.63 -7.91 3.89
N MET A 36 10.17 -8.23 5.10
CA MET A 36 10.48 -9.51 5.77
C MET A 36 9.35 -10.53 5.64
N GLY A 37 8.15 -10.13 5.21
CA GLY A 37 6.99 -11.01 5.11
C GLY A 37 6.37 -11.42 6.44
N GLY A 38 6.87 -10.92 7.56
CA GLY A 38 6.33 -11.19 8.89
C GLY A 38 5.07 -10.38 9.18
N LYS A 39 4.39 -10.70 10.29
CA LYS A 39 3.22 -9.97 10.77
C LYS A 39 3.61 -8.51 11.06
N ILE A 40 2.79 -7.56 10.59
CA ILE A 40 3.03 -6.14 10.85
C ILE A 40 2.80 -5.77 12.31
N ASP A 41 3.56 -4.76 12.76
CA ASP A 41 3.30 -4.00 13.98
C ASP A 41 2.92 -2.57 13.58
N LYS A 42 1.73 -2.12 13.95
CA LYS A 42 1.22 -0.80 13.58
C LYS A 42 2.02 0.37 14.18
N THR A 43 2.94 0.09 15.09
CA THR A 43 3.88 1.06 15.66
C THR A 43 4.93 1.50 14.63
N PHE A 44 5.32 0.60 13.72
CA PHE A 44 6.32 0.84 12.69
C PHE A 44 5.64 1.09 11.35
N TYR A 45 5.67 2.32 10.88
CA TYR A 45 5.08 2.70 9.59
C TYR A 45 5.84 3.84 8.92
N VAL A 46 5.66 3.94 7.60
CA VAL A 46 6.12 5.08 6.78
C VAL A 46 4.97 5.55 5.91
N ASP A 47 4.79 6.86 5.86
CA ASP A 47 3.85 7.49 4.94
C ASP A 47 4.60 7.91 3.67
N HIS A 48 4.12 7.47 2.51
CA HIS A 48 4.69 7.78 1.20
C HIS A 48 3.57 8.00 0.19
N ASP A 49 3.59 9.13 -0.51
CA ASP A 49 2.60 9.52 -1.51
C ASP A 49 1.13 9.37 -1.05
N GLY A 50 0.85 9.78 0.19
CA GLY A 50 -0.50 9.70 0.76
C GLY A 50 -0.94 8.29 1.15
N LYS A 51 -0.04 7.33 1.15
CA LYS A 51 -0.27 5.94 1.55
C LYS A 51 0.59 5.59 2.75
N ARG A 52 0.02 4.86 3.70
CA ARG A 52 0.73 4.37 4.88
C ARG A 52 1.07 2.90 4.71
N VAL A 53 2.34 2.56 4.90
CA VAL A 53 2.85 1.19 4.86
C VAL A 53 3.36 0.81 6.25
N TYR A 54 2.89 -0.32 6.75
CA TYR A 54 3.29 -0.85 8.05
C TYR A 54 4.40 -1.91 7.91
N PHE A 55 5.23 -2.04 8.95
CA PHE A 55 6.35 -2.97 9.00
C PHE A 55 6.29 -3.84 10.24
N CYS A 56 7.06 -4.94 10.25
CA CYS A 56 7.17 -5.80 11.43
C CYS A 56 8.15 -5.24 12.47
N CYS A 57 9.11 -4.41 12.07
CA CYS A 57 10.14 -3.82 12.93
C CYS A 57 10.77 -2.58 12.29
N ALA A 58 11.50 -1.82 13.09
CA ALA A 58 12.20 -0.61 12.65
C ALA A 58 13.24 -0.87 11.54
N GLY A 59 13.89 -2.03 11.55
CA GLY A 59 14.90 -2.40 10.55
C GLY A 59 14.39 -2.54 9.12
N CYS A 60 13.06 -2.63 8.92
CA CYS A 60 12.45 -2.69 7.59
C CYS A 60 12.21 -1.31 6.96
N ILE A 61 12.32 -0.25 7.74
CA ILE A 61 12.05 1.13 7.28
C ILE A 61 13.11 1.61 6.29
N ASP A 62 14.39 1.38 6.57
CA ASP A 62 15.49 1.84 5.71
C ASP A 62 15.51 1.15 4.34
N PRO A 63 15.38 -0.19 4.23
CA PRO A 63 15.21 -0.85 2.94
C PRO A 63 14.01 -0.35 2.14
N PHE A 64 12.88 -0.08 2.81
CA PHE A 64 11.69 0.48 2.16
C PHE A 64 11.96 1.86 1.58
N LYS A 65 12.64 2.76 2.31
CA LYS A 65 12.94 4.13 1.85
C LYS A 65 13.83 4.18 0.61
N LYS A 66 14.61 3.13 0.36
CA LYS A 66 15.44 3.03 -0.85
C LYS A 66 14.61 2.83 -2.13
N GLU A 67 13.55 2.00 -2.04
CA GLU A 67 12.69 1.66 -3.18
C GLU A 67 11.20 1.64 -2.80
N PRO A 68 10.63 2.76 -2.32
CA PRO A 68 9.28 2.77 -1.77
C PRO A 68 8.23 2.36 -2.80
N ALA A 69 8.34 2.87 -4.03
CA ALA A 69 7.39 2.58 -5.11
C ALA A 69 7.33 1.08 -5.44
N LYS A 70 8.45 0.37 -5.40
CA LYS A 70 8.53 -1.07 -5.66
C LYS A 70 7.75 -1.88 -4.63
N HIS A 71 7.94 -1.56 -3.36
CA HIS A 71 7.27 -2.25 -2.26
C HIS A 71 5.77 -1.95 -2.20
N ILE A 72 5.38 -0.70 -2.51
CA ILE A 72 3.97 -0.31 -2.64
C ILE A 72 3.30 -1.08 -3.77
N LYS A 73 3.90 -1.12 -4.96
CA LYS A 73 3.37 -1.88 -6.10
C LYS A 73 3.24 -3.38 -5.81
N LYS A 74 4.18 -3.94 -5.05
CA LYS A 74 4.10 -5.34 -4.62
C LYS A 74 2.87 -5.58 -3.75
N LEU A 75 2.65 -4.75 -2.72
CA LEU A 75 1.48 -4.87 -1.84
C LEU A 75 0.16 -4.68 -2.61
N GLU A 76 0.08 -3.68 -3.48
CA GLU A 76 -1.10 -3.44 -4.32
C GLU A 76 -1.35 -4.59 -5.30
N GLY A 77 -0.29 -5.20 -5.85
CA GLY A 77 -0.36 -6.38 -6.71
C GLY A 77 -0.85 -7.63 -5.96
N GLU A 78 -0.66 -7.69 -4.66
CA GLU A 78 -1.18 -8.75 -3.77
C GLU A 78 -2.64 -8.46 -3.30
N GLY A 79 -3.26 -7.38 -3.81
CA GLY A 79 -4.62 -6.97 -3.47
C GLY A 79 -4.73 -6.25 -2.12
N VAL A 80 -3.61 -5.75 -1.59
CA VAL A 80 -3.59 -4.99 -0.34
C VAL A 80 -3.97 -3.54 -0.61
N GLU A 81 -5.00 -3.04 0.07
CA GLU A 81 -5.30 -1.62 0.11
C GLU A 81 -4.53 -0.96 1.25
N LEU A 82 -3.62 -0.05 0.89
CA LEU A 82 -2.86 0.71 1.86
C LEU A 82 -3.72 1.82 2.47
N ALA A 83 -3.57 2.04 3.77
CA ALA A 83 -4.27 3.10 4.47
C ALA A 83 -3.92 4.46 3.86
N LYS A 84 -4.97 5.19 3.45
CA LYS A 84 -4.81 6.55 2.91
C LYS A 84 -4.60 7.52 4.06
N VAL A 85 -3.53 8.30 3.96
CA VAL A 85 -3.26 9.40 4.89
C VAL A 85 -3.41 10.71 4.13
N PRO A 86 -4.06 11.72 4.72
CA PRO A 86 -4.09 13.04 4.10
C PRO A 86 -2.65 13.51 3.92
N ALA A 87 -2.33 14.07 2.75
CA ALA A 87 -1.00 14.53 2.35
C ALA A 87 -0.52 15.77 3.15
N ALA A 88 -0.84 15.82 4.44
CA ALA A 88 -0.47 16.88 5.35
C ALA A 88 0.50 16.33 6.39
N LYS A 89 1.78 16.67 6.20
CA LYS A 89 2.88 16.54 7.14
C LYS A 89 3.51 15.15 7.21
N GLU A 90 4.52 15.00 6.44
CA GLU A 90 5.68 14.14 6.67
C GLU A 90 6.26 14.44 8.07
N LYS A 91 5.57 13.97 9.11
CA LYS A 91 6.18 13.88 10.43
C LYS A 91 6.92 12.57 10.50
N GLN A 92 8.17 12.60 10.04
CA GLN A 92 9.16 11.65 10.49
C GLN A 92 9.18 11.72 12.02
N LYS A 93 8.58 10.73 12.67
CA LYS A 93 8.80 10.52 14.09
C LYS A 93 10.26 10.11 14.21
N LYS A 94 11.08 11.09 14.62
CA LYS A 94 12.49 10.94 14.91
C LYS A 94 12.66 9.74 15.84
N GLN A 95 13.29 8.70 15.32
CA GLN A 95 13.70 7.54 16.08
C GLN A 95 14.57 8.03 17.25
N PRO A 96 14.36 7.56 18.49
CA PRO A 96 15.34 7.79 19.54
C PRO A 96 16.67 7.20 19.06
N LYS A 97 17.69 8.02 19.02
CA LYS A 97 19.06 7.54 18.87
C LYS A 97 19.39 6.83 20.17
N ASP A 98 19.42 5.52 20.14
CA ASP A 98 20.10 4.76 21.16
C ASP A 98 21.59 4.97 20.93
N ASP A 99 22.13 5.98 21.60
CA ASP A 99 23.55 6.19 21.74
C ASP A 99 24.08 5.06 22.64
N HIS A 100 24.41 3.92 22.03
CA HIS A 100 25.27 2.95 22.67
C HIS A 100 26.70 3.48 22.62
N ASP A 101 27.03 4.28 23.63
CA ASP A 101 28.39 4.61 23.99
C ASP A 101 29.09 3.32 24.45
N HIS A 102 29.82 2.69 23.55
CA HIS A 102 30.76 1.67 23.88
C HIS A 102 32.07 2.34 24.29
N THR A 103 32.12 2.80 25.54
CA THR A 103 33.35 3.21 26.17
C THR A 103 34.26 1.97 26.32
N GLY A 104 35.36 1.94 25.55
CA GLY A 104 36.33 0.89 25.58
C GLY A 104 36.97 0.75 26.94
N HIS A 105 37.02 -0.46 27.47
CA HIS A 105 37.92 -0.83 28.52
C HIS A 105 39.19 -1.37 27.90
N ASN A 106 40.22 -0.53 27.98
CA ASN A 106 41.62 -0.99 27.84
C ASN A 106 42.06 -1.67 29.14
N HIS A 107 42.50 -2.88 29.00
CA HIS A 107 43.51 -3.48 29.89
C HIS A 107 44.52 -4.20 29.02
#